data_38448e91923c66f83225b854f2ed7726
#
_entry.id   38448e91923c66f83225b854f2ed7726
#
_cell.length_a   1.000
_cell.length_b   1.000
_cell.length_c   1.000
_cell.angle_alpha   90.00
_cell.angle_beta   90.00
_cell.angle_gamma   90.00
#
_symmetry.space_group_name_H-M   'P 1'
#
loop_
_entity.id
_entity.type
_entity.pdbx_description
1 polymer ?
#
loop_
_entity_poly.entity_id
_entity_poly.type
_entity_poly.pdbx_seq_one_letter_code
_entity_poly.pdbx_strand_id
1 'polypeptide(L)'
;MGTINAGTFSSGTGVKIADHNGSGNYPSGLGAGDKGFLIYDSSINKLLVWTGAEWEEIKTKGQLGLDAGNAAASATAILANDPTAGNGIYWLNHGGGAYQAYCDMSNGGYILCAKIPQSPNDTSNPWSYNGSRWNASTPVNESLCQNTSSGDSLNRAYYEYSATVGFRFAMSSVTNVLAVARSGVTPKDAFTGSQYNTSLSRNDFLNWIPESSSQ
;
A
#
# COMPACT_ATOMS: atom_id res chain seq x y z
N MET A 1 -9.14 -44.56 -0.95
CA MET A 1 -9.52 -43.18 -1.25
C MET A 1 -10.42 -43.20 -2.48
N GLY A 2 -11.71 -42.90 -2.35
CA GLY A 2 -12.64 -42.96 -3.49
C GLY A 2 -12.42 -41.76 -4.42
N THR A 3 -12.09 -42.05 -5.67
CA THR A 3 -12.04 -41.04 -6.72
C THR A 3 -13.47 -40.63 -7.06
N ILE A 4 -13.85 -39.37 -6.85
CA ILE A 4 -15.09 -38.83 -7.39
C ILE A 4 -14.84 -38.61 -8.87
N ASN A 5 -15.20 -39.56 -9.72
CA ASN A 5 -15.29 -39.33 -11.15
C ASN A 5 -16.34 -38.26 -11.40
N ALA A 6 -16.02 -37.26 -12.19
CA ALA A 6 -16.84 -36.12 -12.53
C ALA A 6 -18.28 -36.51 -12.90
N GLY A 7 -19.13 -36.61 -11.90
CA GLY A 7 -20.57 -36.59 -12.07
C GLY A 7 -20.99 -35.16 -12.37
N THR A 8 -21.92 -34.99 -13.32
CA THR A 8 -22.57 -33.71 -13.60
C THR A 8 -23.15 -33.14 -12.33
N PHE A 9 -22.63 -31.99 -11.87
CA PHE A 9 -23.25 -31.24 -10.79
C PHE A 9 -24.56 -30.67 -11.34
N SER A 10 -25.69 -31.14 -10.82
CA SER A 10 -27.00 -30.59 -11.21
C SER A 10 -27.14 -29.17 -10.67
N SER A 11 -27.66 -28.26 -11.48
CA SER A 11 -27.98 -26.89 -11.10
C SER A 11 -28.89 -26.88 -9.86
N GLY A 12 -28.37 -26.36 -8.74
CA GLY A 12 -29.12 -26.16 -7.51
C GLY A 12 -28.50 -26.71 -6.22
N THR A 13 -27.50 -27.62 -6.31
CA THR A 13 -26.74 -28.09 -5.15
C THR A 13 -25.28 -27.74 -5.33
N GLY A 14 -24.78 -26.74 -4.59
CA GLY A 14 -23.36 -26.38 -4.58
C GLY A 14 -22.51 -27.54 -4.05
N VAL A 15 -21.22 -27.54 -4.40
CA VAL A 15 -20.24 -28.44 -3.76
C VAL A 15 -19.96 -27.91 -2.35
N LYS A 16 -20.27 -28.71 -1.33
CA LYS A 16 -19.86 -28.41 0.03
C LYS A 16 -18.40 -28.84 0.20
N ILE A 17 -17.52 -27.91 0.45
CA ILE A 17 -16.13 -28.15 0.82
C ILE A 17 -16.11 -28.60 2.29
N ALA A 18 -15.27 -29.58 2.63
CA ALA A 18 -15.14 -30.05 3.99
C ALA A 18 -14.68 -28.93 4.92
N ASP A 19 -15.38 -28.78 6.05
CA ASP A 19 -15.02 -27.82 7.10
C ASP A 19 -14.04 -28.47 8.05
N HIS A 20 -12.91 -27.82 8.26
CA HIS A 20 -11.86 -28.20 9.18
C HIS A 20 -11.63 -27.06 10.17
N ASN A 21 -12.04 -27.25 11.41
CA ASN A 21 -11.95 -26.23 12.45
C ASN A 21 -10.52 -26.22 13.06
N GLY A 22 -9.62 -25.44 12.45
CA GLY A 22 -8.25 -25.23 12.88
C GLY A 22 -7.23 -26.23 12.29
N SER A 23 -5.98 -25.80 12.22
CA SER A 23 -4.87 -26.52 11.56
C SER A 23 -4.60 -27.93 12.09
N GLY A 24 -4.93 -28.21 13.36
CA GLY A 24 -4.84 -29.53 13.94
C GLY A 24 -5.78 -30.58 13.34
N ASN A 25 -6.80 -30.14 12.61
CA ASN A 25 -7.81 -30.98 11.97
C ASN A 25 -7.64 -31.08 10.45
N TYR A 26 -6.59 -30.48 9.89
CA TYR A 26 -6.35 -30.54 8.46
C TYR A 26 -5.99 -31.97 8.00
N PRO A 27 -6.34 -32.34 6.76
CA PRO A 27 -5.94 -33.66 6.22
C PRO A 27 -4.44 -33.84 6.31
N SER A 28 -4.01 -34.99 6.90
CA SER A 28 -2.62 -35.39 7.02
C SER A 28 -2.23 -36.38 5.93
N GLY A 29 -0.91 -36.52 5.67
CA GLY A 29 -0.40 -37.46 4.68
C GLY A 29 -0.54 -37.01 3.23
N LEU A 30 -0.86 -35.74 3.00
CA LEU A 30 -0.87 -35.15 1.66
C LEU A 30 0.56 -34.98 1.16
N GLY A 31 0.78 -35.22 -0.13
CA GLY A 31 2.05 -35.03 -0.81
C GLY A 31 1.92 -34.10 -2.03
N ALA A 32 2.99 -34.02 -2.82
CA ALA A 32 3.01 -33.18 -4.03
C ALA A 32 1.95 -33.59 -5.06
N GLY A 33 1.52 -34.86 -5.06
CA GLY A 33 0.46 -35.35 -5.96
C GLY A 33 -0.95 -34.90 -5.58
N ASP A 34 -1.15 -34.38 -4.37
CA ASP A 34 -2.44 -33.94 -3.85
C ASP A 34 -2.63 -32.41 -4.01
N LYS A 35 -1.77 -31.77 -4.77
CA LYS A 35 -1.85 -30.33 -5.07
C LYS A 35 -3.23 -29.95 -5.61
N GLY A 36 -3.79 -28.88 -5.06
CA GLY A 36 -5.12 -28.40 -5.42
C GLY A 36 -6.24 -28.95 -4.55
N PHE A 37 -5.94 -29.73 -3.52
CA PHE A 37 -6.93 -30.15 -2.53
C PHE A 37 -7.46 -28.92 -1.77
N LEU A 38 -8.77 -28.83 -1.59
CA LEU A 38 -9.44 -27.65 -0.99
C LEU A 38 -10.08 -28.01 0.33
N ILE A 39 -9.93 -27.15 1.31
CA ILE A 39 -10.65 -27.18 2.60
C ILE A 39 -11.18 -25.78 2.94
N TYR A 40 -12.24 -25.75 3.76
CA TYR A 40 -12.66 -24.55 4.45
C TYR A 40 -12.29 -24.66 5.92
N ASP A 41 -11.66 -23.63 6.48
CA ASP A 41 -11.34 -23.57 7.91
C ASP A 41 -12.26 -22.56 8.59
N SER A 42 -13.23 -23.07 9.36
CA SER A 42 -14.22 -22.24 10.05
C SER A 42 -13.64 -21.49 11.24
N SER A 43 -12.49 -21.92 11.79
CA SER A 43 -11.85 -21.20 12.90
C SER A 43 -11.27 -19.85 12.50
N ILE A 44 -10.85 -19.74 11.26
CA ILE A 44 -10.29 -18.54 10.65
C ILE A 44 -11.15 -17.96 9.52
N ASN A 45 -12.27 -18.65 9.21
CA ASN A 45 -13.21 -18.29 8.14
C ASN A 45 -12.56 -18.13 6.75
N LYS A 46 -11.74 -19.12 6.35
CA LYS A 46 -10.96 -19.07 5.12
C LYS A 46 -11.06 -20.36 4.30
N LEU A 47 -10.97 -20.19 2.98
CA LEU A 47 -10.78 -21.28 2.05
C LEU A 47 -9.28 -21.49 1.82
N LEU A 48 -8.82 -22.71 1.97
CA LEU A 48 -7.42 -23.06 1.82
C LEU A 48 -7.23 -24.07 0.70
N VAL A 49 -6.05 -23.99 0.04
CA VAL A 49 -5.60 -24.94 -0.97
C VAL A 49 -4.28 -25.58 -0.56
N TRP A 50 -4.17 -26.89 -0.78
CA TRP A 50 -2.90 -27.59 -0.63
C TRP A 50 -1.99 -27.29 -1.83
N THR A 51 -0.81 -26.71 -1.60
CA THR A 51 0.15 -26.35 -2.65
C THR A 51 1.04 -27.53 -3.09
N GLY A 52 0.94 -28.66 -2.41
CA GLY A 52 1.84 -29.81 -2.56
C GLY A 52 2.88 -29.90 -1.44
N ALA A 53 3.01 -28.84 -0.63
CA ALA A 53 3.93 -28.74 0.49
C ALA A 53 3.25 -28.17 1.76
N GLU A 54 2.34 -27.22 1.61
CA GLU A 54 1.68 -26.53 2.71
C GLU A 54 0.26 -26.07 2.32
N TRP A 55 -0.54 -25.69 3.31
CA TRP A 55 -1.85 -25.10 3.13
C TRP A 55 -1.72 -23.59 2.96
N GLU A 56 -2.20 -23.07 1.85
CA GLU A 56 -2.26 -21.63 1.56
C GLU A 56 -3.70 -21.13 1.47
N GLU A 57 -3.92 -19.90 1.91
CA GLU A 57 -5.21 -19.23 1.74
C GLU A 57 -5.47 -18.92 0.27
N ILE A 58 -6.65 -19.29 -0.21
CA ILE A 58 -7.16 -18.78 -1.49
C ILE A 58 -7.65 -17.35 -1.27
N LYS A 59 -6.80 -16.39 -1.62
CA LYS A 59 -7.16 -14.98 -1.57
C LYS A 59 -8.05 -14.63 -2.74
N THR A 60 -9.17 -14.00 -2.46
CA THR A 60 -10.00 -13.42 -3.51
C THR A 60 -9.32 -12.19 -4.08
N LYS A 61 -9.47 -11.96 -5.39
CA LYS A 61 -9.01 -10.73 -6.02
C LYS A 61 -9.59 -9.52 -5.27
N GLY A 62 -8.77 -8.51 -4.99
CA GLY A 62 -9.19 -7.31 -4.30
C GLY A 62 -9.02 -7.31 -2.77
N GLN A 63 -8.51 -8.37 -2.14
CA GLN A 63 -8.25 -8.39 -0.68
C GLN A 63 -6.91 -7.79 -0.27
N LEU A 64 -5.98 -7.63 -1.20
CA LEU A 64 -4.66 -7.07 -0.90
C LEU A 64 -4.78 -5.62 -0.42
N GLY A 65 -4.24 -5.33 0.74
CA GLY A 65 -4.26 -4.00 1.35
C GLY A 65 -5.55 -3.66 2.13
N LEU A 66 -6.54 -4.58 2.26
CA LEU A 66 -7.78 -4.30 2.99
C LEU A 66 -7.68 -4.53 4.50
N ASP A 67 -6.76 -5.36 4.93
CA ASP A 67 -6.49 -5.63 6.35
C ASP A 67 -4.99 -5.79 6.63
N ALA A 68 -4.60 -5.77 7.91
CA ALA A 68 -3.20 -5.85 8.31
C ALA A 68 -2.54 -7.20 7.95
N GLY A 69 -3.31 -8.29 7.91
CA GLY A 69 -2.82 -9.62 7.53
C GLY A 69 -2.58 -9.74 6.02
N ASN A 70 -3.23 -8.90 5.23
CA ASN A 70 -3.11 -8.81 3.78
C ASN A 70 -2.50 -7.47 3.34
N ALA A 71 -1.67 -6.86 4.19
CA ALA A 71 -1.00 -5.61 3.88
C ALA A 71 -0.15 -5.73 2.60
N ALA A 72 -0.28 -4.75 1.72
CA ALA A 72 0.41 -4.75 0.43
C ALA A 72 1.84 -4.20 0.53
N ALA A 73 2.73 -4.66 -0.31
CA ALA A 73 4.07 -4.10 -0.43
C ALA A 73 4.09 -2.69 -1.07
N SER A 74 3.03 -2.32 -1.79
CA SER A 74 2.88 -0.99 -2.40
C SER A 74 1.46 -0.76 -2.89
N ALA A 75 1.09 0.48 -3.14
CA ALA A 75 -0.19 0.82 -3.79
C ALA A 75 -0.26 0.29 -5.23
N THR A 76 0.86 0.24 -5.94
CA THR A 76 0.94 -0.37 -7.27
C THR A 76 0.71 -1.88 -7.24
N ALA A 77 1.11 -2.58 -6.17
CA ALA A 77 0.80 -4.00 -5.99
C ALA A 77 -0.71 -4.23 -5.79
N ILE A 78 -1.40 -3.31 -5.11
CA ILE A 78 -2.86 -3.35 -4.99
C ILE A 78 -3.51 -3.20 -6.36
N LEU A 79 -3.09 -2.22 -7.16
CA LEU A 79 -3.60 -2.03 -8.53
C LEU A 79 -3.31 -3.20 -9.45
N ALA A 80 -2.16 -3.86 -9.32
CA ALA A 80 -1.84 -5.07 -10.08
C ALA A 80 -2.75 -6.25 -9.69
N ASN A 81 -3.15 -6.34 -8.41
CA ASN A 81 -4.09 -7.35 -7.91
C ASN A 81 -5.55 -7.00 -8.28
N ASP A 82 -5.92 -5.74 -8.13
CA ASP A 82 -7.24 -5.21 -8.47
C ASP A 82 -7.12 -3.88 -9.24
N PRO A 83 -7.16 -3.89 -10.58
CA PRO A 83 -7.11 -2.69 -11.40
C PRO A 83 -8.28 -1.72 -11.19
N THR A 84 -9.34 -2.15 -10.50
CA THR A 84 -10.50 -1.32 -10.18
C THR A 84 -10.44 -0.69 -8.78
N ALA A 85 -9.35 -0.93 -8.03
CA ALA A 85 -9.15 -0.34 -6.72
C ALA A 85 -9.19 1.19 -6.79
N GLY A 86 -10.07 1.79 -6.00
CA GLY A 86 -10.24 3.26 -5.94
C GLY A 86 -9.29 3.93 -4.97
N ASN A 87 -9.28 5.28 -4.99
CA ASN A 87 -8.57 6.06 -3.98
C ASN A 87 -9.12 5.75 -2.59
N GLY A 88 -8.25 5.60 -1.60
CA GLY A 88 -8.67 5.27 -0.25
C GLY A 88 -7.55 4.92 0.70
N ILE A 89 -7.94 4.44 1.88
CA ILE A 89 -7.03 3.98 2.91
C ILE A 89 -6.75 2.50 2.70
N TYR A 90 -5.46 2.15 2.63
CA TYR A 90 -5.03 0.77 2.48
C TYR A 90 -3.98 0.39 3.51
N TRP A 91 -3.93 -0.89 3.83
CA TRP A 91 -2.86 -1.46 4.63
C TRP A 91 -1.63 -1.74 3.77
N LEU A 92 -0.49 -1.22 4.20
CA LEU A 92 0.81 -1.36 3.53
C LEU A 92 1.83 -1.94 4.50
N ASN A 93 2.84 -2.64 3.96
CA ASN A 93 3.96 -3.17 4.74
C ASN A 93 5.24 -3.16 3.88
N HIS A 94 6.21 -2.37 4.28
CA HIS A 94 7.52 -2.25 3.61
C HIS A 94 8.65 -2.95 4.40
N GLY A 95 8.29 -3.84 5.35
CA GLY A 95 9.23 -4.59 6.17
C GLY A 95 9.22 -4.20 7.65
N GLY A 96 8.78 -2.99 8.01
CA GLY A 96 8.69 -2.50 9.39
C GLY A 96 7.37 -2.81 10.10
N GLY A 97 6.48 -3.61 9.49
CA GLY A 97 5.14 -3.94 9.98
C GLY A 97 4.02 -3.21 9.23
N ALA A 98 2.81 -3.76 9.34
CA ALA A 98 1.65 -3.21 8.64
C ALA A 98 1.21 -1.86 9.23
N TYR A 99 0.86 -0.93 8.35
CA TYR A 99 0.33 0.40 8.70
C TYR A 99 -0.67 0.85 7.64
N GLN A 100 -1.48 1.86 7.95
CA GLN A 100 -2.45 2.41 7.01
C GLN A 100 -1.99 3.74 6.43
N ALA A 101 -2.21 3.91 5.11
CA ALA A 101 -1.99 5.18 4.43
C ALA A 101 -3.06 5.42 3.37
N TYR A 102 -3.31 6.68 3.07
CA TYR A 102 -4.09 7.05 1.90
C TYR A 102 -3.29 6.75 0.62
N CYS A 103 -3.94 6.09 -0.32
CA CYS A 103 -3.38 5.75 -1.63
C CYS A 103 -4.20 6.41 -2.73
N ASP A 104 -3.52 7.11 -3.63
CA ASP A 104 -4.10 7.72 -4.82
C ASP A 104 -3.97 6.74 -5.99
N MET A 105 -4.96 5.87 -6.11
CA MET A 105 -4.99 4.79 -7.10
C MET A 105 -5.26 5.32 -8.51
N SER A 106 -6.11 6.36 -8.61
CA SER A 106 -6.48 6.97 -9.89
C SER A 106 -5.30 7.59 -10.64
N ASN A 107 -4.23 7.90 -9.93
CA ASN A 107 -3.00 8.46 -10.48
C ASN A 107 -1.84 7.44 -10.54
N GLY A 108 -2.13 6.14 -10.47
CA GLY A 108 -1.15 5.08 -10.63
C GLY A 108 -0.57 4.53 -9.32
N GLY A 109 -1.24 4.72 -8.19
CA GLY A 109 -0.87 4.09 -6.92
C GLY A 109 0.21 4.86 -6.15
N TYR A 110 0.03 6.16 -5.96
CA TYR A 110 0.87 6.93 -5.05
C TYR A 110 0.43 6.76 -3.60
N ILE A 111 1.40 6.70 -2.71
CA ILE A 111 1.19 6.61 -1.25
C ILE A 111 1.40 7.99 -0.64
N LEU A 112 0.45 8.48 0.14
CA LEU A 112 0.64 9.69 0.94
C LEU A 112 1.60 9.38 2.09
N CYS A 113 2.85 9.81 1.97
CA CYS A 113 3.91 9.50 2.93
C CYS A 113 4.19 10.61 3.94
N ALA A 114 3.88 11.86 3.59
CA ALA A 114 4.09 13.01 4.49
C ALA A 114 3.13 14.14 4.17
N LYS A 115 2.75 14.90 5.20
CA LYS A 115 2.03 16.15 5.11
C LYS A 115 2.82 17.24 5.83
N ILE A 116 3.05 18.32 5.10
CA ILE A 116 3.81 19.47 5.58
C ILE A 116 2.81 20.58 5.87
N PRO A 117 2.67 21.04 7.12
CA PRO A 117 1.74 22.11 7.44
C PRO A 117 2.22 23.42 6.80
N GLN A 118 1.27 24.18 6.30
CA GLN A 118 1.55 25.48 5.76
C GLN A 118 1.71 26.48 6.91
N SER A 119 2.95 26.82 7.24
CA SER A 119 3.25 27.90 8.18
C SER A 119 4.41 28.74 7.61
N PRO A 120 4.11 29.84 6.89
CA PRO A 120 5.12 30.55 6.13
C PRO A 120 6.16 31.30 6.98
N ASN A 121 5.91 31.49 8.28
CA ASN A 121 6.78 32.30 9.16
C ASN A 121 7.18 31.60 10.46
N ASP A 122 6.96 30.30 10.60
CA ASP A 122 7.31 29.59 11.82
C ASP A 122 8.72 28.99 11.73
N THR A 123 9.69 29.67 12.32
CA THR A 123 11.08 29.21 12.41
C THR A 123 11.21 27.96 13.31
N SER A 124 10.20 27.65 14.10
CA SER A 124 10.11 26.43 14.90
C SER A 124 9.50 25.26 14.12
N ASN A 125 9.07 25.48 12.87
CA ASN A 125 8.48 24.44 12.04
C ASN A 125 9.53 23.32 11.80
N PRO A 126 9.26 22.09 12.22
CA PRO A 126 10.18 20.98 12.05
C PRO A 126 10.43 20.61 10.58
N TRP A 127 9.65 21.16 9.64
CA TRP A 127 9.82 21.06 8.19
C TRP A 127 10.54 22.25 7.56
N SER A 128 11.05 23.19 8.38
CA SER A 128 11.89 24.28 7.87
C SER A 128 13.14 23.72 7.17
N TYR A 129 13.82 24.55 6.39
CA TYR A 129 15.12 24.17 5.80
C TYR A 129 16.07 23.68 6.90
N ASN A 130 16.64 22.50 6.76
CA ASN A 130 17.38 21.75 7.79
C ASN A 130 16.54 21.31 9.02
N GLY A 131 15.23 21.33 8.95
CA GLY A 131 14.37 20.86 10.03
C GLY A 131 14.50 19.36 10.31
N SER A 132 14.21 18.97 11.54
CA SER A 132 14.41 17.58 12.01
C SER A 132 13.51 16.55 11.29
N ARG A 133 12.37 16.96 10.73
CA ARG A 133 11.44 16.06 10.05
C ARG A 133 12.04 15.40 8.82
N TRP A 134 12.87 16.12 8.08
CA TRP A 134 13.52 15.57 6.87
C TRP A 134 14.37 14.35 7.16
N ASN A 135 14.95 14.26 8.37
CA ASN A 135 15.78 13.13 8.81
C ASN A 135 15.02 12.08 9.63
N ALA A 136 13.70 12.21 9.78
CA ALA A 136 12.92 11.30 10.60
C ALA A 136 13.02 9.85 10.11
N SER A 137 13.18 8.93 11.07
CA SER A 137 13.18 7.47 10.85
C SER A 137 12.13 6.77 11.71
N THR A 138 11.19 7.54 12.22
CA THR A 138 10.04 7.07 13.00
C THR A 138 8.80 7.82 12.54
N PRO A 139 7.60 7.20 12.61
CA PRO A 139 6.38 7.86 12.21
C PRO A 139 6.08 9.07 13.11
N VAL A 140 5.42 10.04 12.53
CA VAL A 140 4.89 11.22 13.25
C VAL A 140 3.42 11.37 12.90
N ASN A 141 2.56 11.32 13.89
CA ASN A 141 1.11 11.42 13.67
C ASN A 141 0.64 10.55 12.48
N GLU A 142 1.11 9.30 12.41
CA GLU A 142 0.97 8.41 11.26
C GLU A 142 -0.48 8.29 10.77
N SER A 143 -1.45 8.26 11.69
CA SER A 143 -2.88 8.19 11.38
C SER A 143 -3.39 9.38 10.56
N LEU A 144 -2.73 10.53 10.63
CA LEU A 144 -3.10 11.67 9.78
C LEU A 144 -2.76 11.45 8.30
N CYS A 145 -1.83 10.54 7.98
CA CYS A 145 -1.55 10.14 6.59
C CYS A 145 -2.65 9.25 5.97
N GLN A 146 -3.73 8.98 6.70
CA GLN A 146 -4.91 8.28 6.19
C GLN A 146 -5.91 9.21 5.48
N ASN A 147 -5.68 10.49 5.43
CA ASN A 147 -6.53 11.46 4.74
C ASN A 147 -5.69 12.58 4.12
N THR A 148 -6.32 13.38 3.27
CA THR A 148 -5.68 14.51 2.57
C THR A 148 -5.86 15.85 3.29
N SER A 149 -6.43 15.89 4.49
CA SER A 149 -6.55 17.13 5.27
C SER A 149 -5.19 17.66 5.70
N SER A 150 -5.10 18.95 6.03
CA SER A 150 -3.86 19.58 6.51
C SER A 150 -3.38 18.94 7.83
N GLY A 151 -2.08 19.01 8.08
CA GLY A 151 -1.49 18.53 9.34
C GLY A 151 0.00 18.25 9.21
N ASP A 152 0.70 18.13 10.34
CA ASP A 152 2.07 17.63 10.40
C ASP A 152 2.02 16.11 10.56
N SER A 153 2.41 15.39 9.54
CA SER A 153 2.42 13.93 9.62
C SER A 153 3.46 13.31 8.69
N LEU A 154 3.91 12.13 9.10
CA LEU A 154 4.86 11.34 8.36
C LEU A 154 4.62 9.86 8.71
N ASN A 155 4.45 9.02 7.71
CA ASN A 155 4.30 7.58 7.90
C ASN A 155 5.56 6.82 7.47
N ARG A 156 5.51 5.50 7.60
CA ARG A 156 6.65 4.61 7.31
C ARG A 156 7.09 4.64 5.86
N ALA A 157 6.20 4.91 4.90
CA ALA A 157 6.61 5.00 3.50
C ALA A 157 7.67 6.08 3.26
N TYR A 158 7.74 7.10 4.13
CA TYR A 158 8.72 8.16 3.99
C TYR A 158 10.16 7.66 4.11
N TYR A 159 10.44 6.69 4.96
CA TYR A 159 11.80 6.21 5.24
C TYR A 159 12.02 4.71 4.98
N GLU A 160 10.96 3.95 4.68
CA GLU A 160 11.04 2.51 4.38
C GLU A 160 10.78 2.18 2.91
N TYR A 161 9.97 2.99 2.21
CA TYR A 161 9.54 2.66 0.85
C TYR A 161 10.41 3.36 -0.21
N SER A 162 11.17 2.58 -0.97
CA SER A 162 11.88 3.08 -2.16
C SER A 162 10.91 3.28 -3.31
N ALA A 163 10.78 4.52 -3.76
CA ALA A 163 9.89 4.86 -4.86
C ALA A 163 10.25 4.08 -6.13
N THR A 164 9.26 3.54 -6.81
CA THR A 164 9.47 2.78 -8.07
C THR A 164 9.43 3.68 -9.30
N VAL A 165 8.68 4.77 -9.24
CA VAL A 165 8.51 5.71 -10.36
C VAL A 165 9.02 7.11 -9.98
N GLY A 166 8.65 7.61 -8.81
CA GLY A 166 9.03 8.95 -8.36
C GLY A 166 8.15 9.49 -7.26
N PHE A 167 8.24 10.79 -7.07
CA PHE A 167 7.53 11.53 -6.03
C PHE A 167 6.48 12.44 -6.65
N ARG A 168 5.41 12.64 -5.91
CA ARG A 168 4.33 13.53 -6.28
C ARG A 168 4.10 14.53 -5.16
N PHE A 169 4.14 15.82 -5.50
CA PHE A 169 3.90 16.92 -4.58
C PHE A 169 2.57 17.56 -4.92
N ALA A 170 1.72 17.72 -3.93
CA ALA A 170 0.45 18.42 -4.06
C ALA A 170 0.35 19.48 -2.96
N MET A 171 -0.19 20.64 -3.29
CA MET A 171 -0.52 21.69 -2.32
C MET A 171 -2.03 21.74 -2.18
N SER A 172 -2.52 21.87 -0.95
CA SER A 172 -3.97 21.84 -0.66
C SER A 172 -4.78 22.94 -1.35
N SER A 173 -4.13 24.03 -1.74
CA SER A 173 -4.75 25.18 -2.39
C SER A 173 -4.62 25.18 -3.93
N VAL A 174 -3.99 24.16 -4.51
CA VAL A 174 -3.66 24.14 -5.93
C VAL A 174 -4.10 22.83 -6.55
N THR A 175 -4.74 22.90 -7.71
CA THR A 175 -5.11 21.72 -8.50
C THR A 175 -3.92 21.07 -9.19
N ASN A 176 -2.82 21.78 -9.32
CA ASN A 176 -1.62 21.30 -9.99
C ASN A 176 -0.78 20.43 -9.06
N VAL A 177 -0.26 19.35 -9.62
CA VAL A 177 0.61 18.41 -8.94
C VAL A 177 1.95 18.38 -9.66
N LEU A 178 3.03 18.56 -8.90
CA LEU A 178 4.38 18.38 -9.41
C LEU A 178 4.78 16.91 -9.28
N ALA A 179 5.09 16.25 -10.38
CA ALA A 179 5.63 14.90 -10.40
C ALA A 179 7.13 14.94 -10.75
N VAL A 180 7.94 14.31 -9.93
CA VAL A 180 9.39 14.19 -10.12
C VAL A 180 9.74 12.73 -10.31
N ALA A 181 10.25 12.36 -11.47
CA ALA A 181 10.71 11.01 -11.75
C ALA A 181 11.99 10.72 -10.98
N ARG A 182 11.92 9.85 -9.99
CA ARG A 182 13.07 9.35 -9.24
C ARG A 182 12.73 8.01 -8.60
N SER A 183 13.41 6.97 -9.02
CA SER A 183 13.22 5.61 -8.51
C SER A 183 14.40 5.14 -7.66
N GLY A 184 14.18 4.09 -6.87
CA GLY A 184 15.23 3.42 -6.11
C GLY A 184 15.68 4.14 -4.84
N VAL A 185 15.00 5.19 -4.40
CA VAL A 185 15.29 5.93 -3.16
C VAL A 185 14.03 6.15 -2.35
N THR A 186 14.18 6.25 -1.03
CA THR A 186 13.09 6.67 -0.15
C THR A 186 12.87 8.18 -0.27
N PRO A 187 11.68 8.72 0.05
CA PRO A 187 11.49 10.17 0.19
C PRO A 187 12.53 10.80 1.11
N LYS A 188 12.82 10.18 2.27
CA LYS A 188 13.85 10.63 3.19
C LYS A 188 15.20 10.81 2.48
N ASP A 189 15.70 9.78 1.80
CA ASP A 189 17.00 9.85 1.13
C ASP A 189 17.00 10.88 -0.01
N ALA A 190 15.87 11.06 -0.66
CA ALA A 190 15.71 12.07 -1.70
C ALA A 190 15.86 13.50 -1.17
N PHE A 191 15.37 13.76 0.07
CA PHE A 191 15.42 15.11 0.67
C PHE A 191 16.67 15.37 1.49
N THR A 192 17.33 14.32 2.01
CA THR A 192 18.51 14.47 2.87
C THR A 192 19.81 14.09 2.18
N GLY A 193 19.75 13.48 1.01
CA GLY A 193 20.92 13.09 0.22
C GLY A 193 21.57 14.24 -0.52
N SER A 194 22.58 13.91 -1.33
CA SER A 194 23.24 14.87 -2.23
C SER A 194 22.24 15.50 -3.20
N GLN A 195 22.53 16.73 -3.64
CA GLN A 195 21.69 17.47 -4.58
C GLN A 195 21.25 16.57 -5.76
N TYR A 196 19.95 16.54 -5.99
CA TYR A 196 19.36 15.85 -7.14
C TYR A 196 19.00 16.87 -8.21
N ASN A 197 19.61 16.72 -9.36
CA ASN A 197 19.23 17.52 -10.52
C ASN A 197 17.94 16.90 -11.10
N THR A 198 16.81 17.54 -10.80
CA THR A 198 15.53 17.19 -11.44
C THR A 198 15.62 17.65 -12.90
N SER A 199 15.07 16.88 -13.83
CA SER A 199 14.90 17.34 -15.23
C SER A 199 13.88 18.48 -15.37
N LEU A 200 13.33 18.96 -14.26
CA LEU A 200 12.36 20.05 -14.22
C LEU A 200 13.04 21.37 -14.50
N SER A 201 12.48 22.13 -15.45
CA SER A 201 12.89 23.50 -15.70
C SER A 201 12.35 24.43 -14.61
N ARG A 202 12.92 25.65 -14.53
CA ARG A 202 12.38 26.71 -13.67
C ARG A 202 10.90 26.99 -13.98
N ASN A 203 10.51 26.89 -15.25
CA ASN A 203 9.12 27.16 -15.67
C ASN A 203 8.17 26.07 -15.19
N ASP A 204 8.58 24.80 -15.14
CA ASP A 204 7.77 23.72 -14.57
C ASP A 204 7.48 23.98 -13.09
N PHE A 205 8.48 24.49 -12.37
CA PHE A 205 8.34 24.85 -10.96
C PHE A 205 7.44 26.08 -10.76
N LEU A 206 7.59 27.10 -11.60
CA LEU A 206 6.77 28.34 -11.56
C LEU A 206 5.31 28.06 -11.93
N ASN A 207 5.08 27.19 -12.89
CA ASN A 207 3.73 26.79 -13.28
C ASN A 207 3.01 25.96 -12.20
N TRP A 208 3.76 25.35 -11.30
CA TRP A 208 3.20 24.61 -10.18
C TRP A 208 2.86 25.51 -8.98
N ILE A 209 3.67 26.55 -8.73
CA ILE A 209 3.39 27.55 -7.69
C ILE A 209 2.40 28.54 -8.28
N PRO A 210 1.17 28.68 -7.74
CA PRO A 210 0.27 29.72 -8.18
C PRO A 210 0.95 31.05 -7.91
N GLU A 211 0.98 31.93 -8.90
CA GLU A 211 1.32 33.33 -8.65
C GLU A 211 0.33 33.81 -7.59
N SER A 212 0.80 34.12 -6.41
CA SER A 212 0.03 34.91 -5.46
C SER A 212 -0.25 36.21 -6.17
N SER A 213 -1.49 36.43 -6.55
CA SER A 213 -1.96 37.77 -6.93
C SER A 213 -1.81 38.64 -5.70
N SER A 214 -0.58 39.03 -5.45
CA SER A 214 -0.28 40.08 -4.49
C SER A 214 -0.64 41.41 -5.15
N GLN A 215 -1.73 41.94 -4.76
CA GLN A 215 -1.90 43.39 -4.66
C GLN A 215 -2.36 43.70 -3.25
#